data_92c6737aa87554f34df20115f94b816c
#
_entry.id   92c6737aa87554f34df20115f94b816c
#
_cell.length_a   1.000
_cell.length_b   1.000
_cell.length_c   1.000
_cell.angle_alpha   90.00
_cell.angle_beta   90.00
_cell.angle_gamma   90.00
#
_symmetry.space_group_name_H-M   'P 1'
#
loop_
_entity.id
_entity.type
_entity.pdbx_description
1 polymer ?
#
loop_
_entity_poly.entity_id
_entity_poly.type
_entity_poly.pdbx_seq_one_letter_code
_entity_poly.pdbx_strand_id
1 'polypeptide(L)'
;GGADYAHKSGFYVGAWASSIKWITDAGAKDGNIEIDIYGGYKGTVGDVAYDVGYLRYEYAGNSYAKVSGTNANTDELYAAATVGVFTGKYSYATSPLFGTPDSKGSYYLDLSAAFDLGDGYSLTPHIGYQSVAKWKDGTYTDYALTLGKDLGNGLSASAALIGTNAKKDAYVYKGTQLGTSNLVVGLK
;
A
#
# COMPACT_ATOMS: atom_id res chain seq x y z
N GLY A 1 -13.18 -3.15 5.80
CA GLY A 1 -12.96 -4.26 6.73
C GLY A 1 -12.40 -5.48 6.03
N GLY A 2 -11.82 -6.40 6.79
CA GLY A 2 -11.21 -7.60 6.21
C GLY A 2 -11.12 -8.75 7.19
N ALA A 3 -10.57 -9.86 6.71
CA ALA A 3 -10.29 -11.04 7.50
C ALA A 3 -9.00 -11.73 7.02
N ASP A 4 -8.24 -12.25 7.96
CA ASP A 4 -7.01 -12.98 7.73
C ASP A 4 -7.09 -14.38 8.36
N TYR A 5 -6.53 -15.34 7.67
CA TYR A 5 -6.26 -16.67 8.21
C TYR A 5 -4.76 -16.96 8.12
N ALA A 6 -4.15 -17.28 9.26
CA ALA A 6 -2.75 -17.68 9.35
C ALA A 6 -2.66 -19.11 9.85
N HIS A 7 -2.00 -19.97 9.08
CA HIS A 7 -1.75 -21.37 9.46
C HIS A 7 -0.39 -21.49 10.17
N LYS A 8 -0.31 -22.41 11.12
CA LYS A 8 0.92 -22.69 11.91
C LYS A 8 2.17 -23.02 11.09
N SER A 9 2.00 -23.44 9.84
CA SER A 9 3.11 -23.72 8.92
C SER A 9 3.77 -22.46 8.33
N GLY A 10 3.19 -21.26 8.54
CA GLY A 10 3.63 -20.01 7.96
C GLY A 10 2.79 -19.54 6.77
N PHE A 11 1.97 -20.39 6.15
CA PHE A 11 1.04 -19.96 5.10
C PHE A 11 -0.07 -19.08 5.67
N TYR A 12 -0.46 -18.08 4.91
CA TYR A 12 -1.59 -17.22 5.22
C TYR A 12 -2.36 -16.81 3.97
N VAL A 13 -3.60 -16.44 4.16
CA VAL A 13 -4.48 -15.84 3.16
C VAL A 13 -5.37 -14.81 3.84
N GLY A 14 -5.69 -13.73 3.15
CA GLY A 14 -6.57 -12.70 3.66
C GLY A 14 -7.28 -11.95 2.55
N ALA A 15 -8.28 -11.19 2.96
CA ALA A 15 -8.97 -10.25 2.10
C ALA A 15 -9.31 -8.98 2.89
N TRP A 16 -9.20 -7.84 2.24
CA TRP A 16 -9.62 -6.54 2.73
C TRP A 16 -10.54 -5.88 1.71
N ALA A 17 -11.55 -5.17 2.17
CA ALA A 17 -12.43 -4.40 1.30
C ALA A 17 -12.64 -2.99 1.84
N SER A 18 -12.62 -2.01 0.95
CA SER A 18 -12.84 -0.60 1.26
C SER A 18 -13.65 0.10 0.18
N SER A 19 -14.38 1.14 0.58
CA SER A 19 -15.02 2.05 -0.36
C SER A 19 -13.98 3.04 -0.90
N ILE A 20 -14.01 3.25 -2.21
CA ILE A 20 -13.09 4.17 -2.91
C ILE A 20 -13.87 5.09 -3.85
N LYS A 21 -13.21 6.15 -4.31
CA LYS A 21 -13.79 7.08 -5.30
C LYS A 21 -12.87 7.39 -6.47
N TRP A 22 -11.58 7.08 -6.39
CA TRP A 22 -10.61 7.51 -7.38
C TRP A 22 -10.95 7.04 -8.81
N ILE A 23 -11.54 5.85 -8.97
CA ILE A 23 -11.96 5.30 -10.27
C ILE A 23 -13.11 6.13 -10.87
N THR A 24 -14.13 6.44 -10.07
CA THR A 24 -15.25 7.27 -10.52
C THR A 24 -14.86 8.73 -10.64
N ASP A 25 -13.95 9.22 -9.80
CA ASP A 25 -13.38 10.56 -9.90
C ASP A 25 -12.56 10.74 -11.18
N ALA A 26 -11.93 9.68 -11.68
CA ALA A 26 -11.24 9.66 -12.97
C ALA A 26 -12.18 9.54 -14.19
N GLY A 27 -13.52 9.51 -13.96
CA GLY A 27 -14.53 9.55 -15.01
C GLY A 27 -15.16 8.20 -15.37
N ALA A 28 -14.79 7.12 -14.70
CA ALA A 28 -15.48 5.84 -14.85
C ALA A 28 -16.87 5.89 -14.19
N LYS A 29 -17.81 5.08 -14.69
CA LYS A 29 -19.18 5.04 -14.14
C LYS A 29 -19.26 4.19 -12.87
N ASP A 30 -18.44 3.13 -12.81
CA ASP A 30 -18.49 2.07 -11.79
C ASP A 30 -17.08 1.79 -11.26
N GLY A 31 -16.98 1.24 -10.05
CA GLY A 31 -15.73 0.90 -9.38
C GLY A 31 -15.54 1.66 -8.05
N ASN A 32 -16.55 1.55 -7.17
CA ASN A 32 -16.57 2.23 -5.87
C ASN A 32 -16.05 1.34 -4.72
N ILE A 33 -15.63 0.12 -5.03
CA ILE A 33 -15.14 -0.85 -4.05
C ILE A 33 -13.79 -1.38 -4.54
N GLU A 34 -12.82 -1.39 -3.64
CA GLU A 34 -11.54 -2.08 -3.76
C GLU A 34 -11.57 -3.31 -2.87
N ILE A 35 -11.18 -4.44 -3.41
CA ILE A 35 -11.02 -5.70 -2.68
C ILE A 35 -9.59 -6.17 -2.89
N ASP A 36 -8.82 -6.24 -1.81
CA ASP A 36 -7.47 -6.75 -1.79
C ASP A 36 -7.52 -8.22 -1.38
N ILE A 37 -7.09 -9.10 -2.27
CA ILE A 37 -7.00 -10.54 -2.00
C ILE A 37 -5.51 -10.89 -1.99
N TYR A 38 -5.05 -11.46 -0.88
CA TYR A 38 -3.63 -11.74 -0.72
C TYR A 38 -3.39 -13.09 -0.04
N GLY A 39 -2.22 -13.63 -0.30
CA GLY A 39 -1.75 -14.83 0.37
C GLY A 39 -0.25 -14.98 0.20
N GLY A 40 0.36 -15.72 1.11
CA GLY A 40 1.79 -15.87 1.12
C GLY A 40 2.32 -16.83 2.17
N TYR A 41 3.60 -16.71 2.40
CA TYR A 41 4.31 -17.50 3.37
C TYR A 41 5.26 -16.63 4.20
N LYS A 42 5.15 -16.74 5.52
CA LYS A 42 6.03 -16.09 6.50
C LYS A 42 6.91 -17.11 7.18
N GLY A 43 8.15 -16.76 7.41
CA GLY A 43 9.10 -17.61 8.11
C GLY A 43 10.24 -16.82 8.73
N THR A 44 11.18 -17.54 9.35
CA THR A 44 12.36 -16.95 9.97
C THR A 44 13.58 -17.80 9.65
N VAL A 45 14.70 -17.14 9.30
CA VAL A 45 16.01 -17.76 9.10
C VAL A 45 17.03 -16.96 9.90
N GLY A 46 17.59 -17.55 10.95
CA GLY A 46 18.40 -16.81 11.91
C GLY A 46 17.59 -15.66 12.52
N ASP A 47 18.13 -14.46 12.47
CA ASP A 47 17.48 -13.23 12.99
C ASP A 47 16.61 -12.51 11.93
N VAL A 48 16.47 -13.08 10.73
CA VAL A 48 15.71 -12.49 9.64
C VAL A 48 14.32 -13.12 9.58
N ALA A 49 13.28 -12.34 9.87
CA ALA A 49 11.91 -12.71 9.53
C ALA A 49 11.63 -12.32 8.07
N TYR A 50 10.98 -13.18 7.30
CA TYR A 50 10.64 -12.92 5.90
C TYR A 50 9.17 -13.18 5.62
N ASP A 51 8.66 -12.51 4.59
CA ASP A 51 7.31 -12.64 4.08
C ASP A 51 7.36 -12.57 2.54
N VAL A 52 6.85 -13.59 1.87
CA VAL A 52 6.73 -13.61 0.41
C VAL A 52 5.30 -13.94 0.03
N GLY A 53 4.75 -13.22 -0.94
CA GLY A 53 3.36 -13.43 -1.27
C GLY A 53 2.93 -12.76 -2.57
N TYR A 54 1.65 -12.88 -2.79
CA TYR A 54 0.91 -12.33 -3.90
C TYR A 54 -0.24 -11.47 -3.37
N LEU A 55 -0.51 -10.37 -4.05
CA LEU A 55 -1.60 -9.45 -3.77
C LEU A 55 -2.31 -9.08 -5.06
N ARG A 56 -3.62 -9.21 -5.07
CA ARG A 56 -4.50 -8.70 -6.11
C ARG A 56 -5.35 -7.57 -5.57
N TYR A 57 -5.27 -6.42 -6.21
CA TYR A 57 -6.21 -5.32 -6.09
C TYR A 57 -7.33 -5.53 -7.10
N GLU A 58 -8.52 -5.88 -6.62
CA GLU A 58 -9.72 -6.07 -7.44
C GLU A 58 -10.67 -4.90 -7.24
N TYR A 59 -10.92 -4.16 -8.30
CA TYR A 59 -11.91 -3.10 -8.33
C TYR A 59 -13.21 -3.66 -8.92
N ALA A 60 -14.05 -4.21 -8.06
CA ALA A 60 -15.20 -5.00 -8.45
C ALA A 60 -16.15 -4.24 -9.40
N GLY A 61 -16.39 -4.81 -10.58
CA GLY A 61 -17.29 -4.25 -11.58
C GLY A 61 -16.83 -2.92 -12.17
N ASN A 62 -15.54 -2.54 -12.04
CA ASN A 62 -15.06 -1.26 -12.54
C ASN A 62 -15.17 -1.11 -14.07
N SER A 63 -15.51 0.10 -14.50
CA SER A 63 -15.56 0.47 -15.91
C SER A 63 -14.37 1.32 -16.37
N TYR A 64 -13.26 1.30 -15.60
CA TYR A 64 -12.10 2.17 -15.81
C TYR A 64 -11.43 1.97 -17.18
N ALA A 65 -11.42 0.74 -17.69
CA ALA A 65 -10.89 0.45 -19.02
C ALA A 65 -11.59 1.22 -20.16
N LYS A 66 -12.83 1.67 -19.97
CA LYS A 66 -13.54 2.51 -20.94
C LYS A 66 -13.02 3.95 -20.95
N VAL A 67 -12.31 4.38 -19.91
CA VAL A 67 -11.74 5.72 -19.77
C VAL A 67 -10.26 5.71 -20.09
N SER A 68 -9.50 4.76 -19.54
CA SER A 68 -8.03 4.72 -19.66
C SER A 68 -7.52 3.76 -20.74
N GLY A 69 -8.39 2.89 -21.28
CA GLY A 69 -8.00 1.79 -22.16
C GLY A 69 -7.44 0.56 -21.42
N THR A 70 -7.25 0.63 -20.10
CA THR A 70 -6.64 -0.44 -19.30
C THR A 70 -7.46 -0.67 -18.02
N ASN A 71 -7.64 -1.94 -17.62
CA ASN A 71 -8.35 -2.26 -16.40
C ASN A 71 -7.58 -1.78 -15.17
N ALA A 72 -8.29 -1.30 -14.17
CA ALA A 72 -7.69 -0.81 -12.93
C ALA A 72 -7.11 -1.92 -12.03
N ASN A 73 -7.60 -3.15 -12.18
CA ASN A 73 -7.14 -4.29 -11.37
C ASN A 73 -5.63 -4.49 -11.51
N THR A 74 -4.98 -4.77 -10.38
CA THR A 74 -3.52 -4.90 -10.31
C THR A 74 -3.14 -6.17 -9.58
N ASP A 75 -2.14 -6.86 -10.11
CA ASP A 75 -1.57 -8.06 -9.52
C ASP A 75 -0.10 -7.79 -9.15
N GLU A 76 0.28 -8.12 -7.91
CA GLU A 76 1.63 -7.93 -7.40
C GLU A 76 2.20 -9.20 -6.78
N LEU A 77 3.49 -9.42 -6.96
CA LEU A 77 4.30 -10.29 -6.13
C LEU A 77 5.10 -9.41 -5.16
N TYR A 78 5.24 -9.85 -3.92
CA TYR A 78 6.04 -9.12 -2.94
C TYR A 78 6.94 -10.03 -2.13
N ALA A 79 8.02 -9.42 -1.65
CA ALA A 79 8.94 -10.00 -0.69
C ALA A 79 9.32 -8.95 0.34
N ALA A 80 9.31 -9.33 1.62
CA ALA A 80 9.75 -8.49 2.73
C ALA A 80 10.73 -9.23 3.62
N ALA A 81 11.62 -8.47 4.26
CA ALA A 81 12.53 -8.97 5.28
C ALA A 81 12.59 -7.99 6.45
N THR A 82 12.58 -8.53 7.66
CA THR A 82 12.69 -7.75 8.90
C THR A 82 13.87 -8.25 9.72
N VAL A 83 14.73 -7.32 10.14
CA VAL A 83 15.87 -7.58 11.05
C VAL A 83 15.83 -6.55 12.16
N GLY A 84 15.65 -7.00 13.39
CA GLY A 84 15.45 -6.10 14.54
C GLY A 84 14.25 -5.19 14.31
N VAL A 85 14.46 -3.89 14.30
CA VAL A 85 13.40 -2.88 14.08
C VAL A 85 13.20 -2.53 12.61
N PHE A 86 14.08 -2.94 11.71
CA PHE A 86 14.07 -2.54 10.31
C PHE A 86 13.32 -3.53 9.44
N THR A 87 12.45 -3.04 8.57
CA THR A 87 11.75 -3.82 7.55
C THR A 87 11.99 -3.21 6.18
N GLY A 88 12.33 -4.06 5.20
CA GLY A 88 12.33 -3.71 3.78
C GLY A 88 11.32 -4.59 3.06
N LYS A 89 10.50 -4.00 2.17
CA LYS A 89 9.55 -4.71 1.30
C LYS A 89 9.72 -4.25 -0.13
N TYR A 90 9.69 -5.19 -1.05
CA TYR A 90 9.66 -4.96 -2.49
C TYR A 90 8.40 -5.57 -3.06
N SER A 91 7.58 -4.75 -3.74
CA SER A 91 6.38 -5.18 -4.46
C SER A 91 6.59 -4.95 -5.95
N TYR A 92 6.25 -5.94 -6.78
CA TYR A 92 6.43 -5.93 -8.23
C TYR A 92 5.11 -6.20 -8.93
N ALA A 93 4.65 -5.25 -9.76
CA ALA A 93 3.41 -5.37 -10.51
C ALA A 93 3.58 -6.34 -11.70
N THR A 94 2.85 -7.45 -11.69
CA THR A 94 2.83 -8.47 -12.75
C THR A 94 1.77 -8.18 -13.81
N SER A 95 0.90 -7.20 -13.56
CA SER A 95 -0.08 -6.62 -14.49
C SER A 95 0.12 -5.09 -14.58
N PRO A 96 -0.62 -4.36 -15.44
CA PRO A 96 -0.62 -2.90 -15.43
C PRO A 96 -0.99 -2.33 -14.06
N LEU A 97 -0.22 -1.35 -13.58
CA LEU A 97 -0.39 -0.75 -12.26
C LEU A 97 -1.58 0.22 -12.27
N PHE A 98 -2.64 -0.10 -11.52
CA PHE A 98 -3.83 0.74 -11.31
C PHE A 98 -4.39 1.36 -12.59
N GLY A 99 -4.47 0.54 -13.66
CA GLY A 99 -5.00 0.97 -14.94
C GLY A 99 -4.11 1.92 -15.75
N THR A 100 -2.86 2.10 -15.37
CA THR A 100 -1.86 2.81 -16.17
C THR A 100 -1.44 1.95 -17.35
N PRO A 101 -1.64 2.38 -18.61
CA PRO A 101 -1.25 1.58 -19.79
C PRO A 101 0.24 1.22 -19.79
N ASP A 102 0.55 0.02 -20.22
CA ASP A 102 1.93 -0.51 -20.40
C ASP A 102 2.81 -0.48 -19.13
N SER A 103 2.21 -0.31 -17.96
CA SER A 103 2.94 -0.14 -16.70
C SER A 103 3.23 -1.46 -15.97
N LYS A 104 3.00 -2.61 -16.57
CA LYS A 104 3.51 -3.90 -16.07
C LYS A 104 5.02 -3.81 -15.83
N GLY A 105 5.48 -4.28 -14.67
CA GLY A 105 6.87 -4.16 -14.24
C GLY A 105 7.13 -2.92 -13.37
N SER A 106 6.09 -2.15 -13.04
CA SER A 106 6.17 -1.16 -11.96
C SER A 106 6.52 -1.83 -10.65
N TYR A 107 7.19 -1.11 -9.76
CA TYR A 107 7.54 -1.66 -8.45
C TYR A 107 7.48 -0.59 -7.36
N TYR A 108 7.29 -1.05 -6.14
CA TYR A 108 7.37 -0.22 -4.94
C TYR A 108 8.39 -0.81 -3.97
N LEU A 109 9.33 0.01 -3.53
CA LEU A 109 10.27 -0.30 -2.47
C LEU A 109 9.87 0.46 -1.22
N ASP A 110 9.65 -0.26 -0.13
CA ASP A 110 9.26 0.25 1.18
C ASP A 110 10.38 -0.04 2.18
N LEU A 111 10.80 0.96 2.92
CA LEU A 111 11.73 0.84 4.03
C LEU A 111 11.13 1.50 5.26
N SER A 112 11.07 0.78 6.35
CA SER A 112 10.54 1.28 7.61
C SER A 112 11.34 0.77 8.81
N ALA A 113 11.18 1.46 9.95
CA ALA A 113 11.72 1.01 11.22
C ALA A 113 10.69 1.23 12.33
N ALA A 114 10.41 0.20 13.13
CA ALA A 114 9.44 0.27 14.23
C ALA A 114 10.18 0.33 15.57
N PHE A 115 10.19 1.50 16.19
CA PHE A 115 10.79 1.71 17.50
C PHE A 115 9.74 1.63 18.59
N ASP A 116 9.95 0.77 19.58
CA ASP A 116 9.18 0.78 20.82
C ASP A 116 9.73 1.88 21.74
N LEU A 117 8.89 2.82 22.14
CA LEU A 117 9.24 3.93 23.04
C LEU A 117 8.82 3.65 24.49
N GLY A 118 8.28 2.48 24.76
CA GLY A 118 7.73 2.14 26.08
C GLY A 118 6.29 2.63 26.30
N ASP A 119 5.68 2.18 27.38
CA ASP A 119 4.31 2.55 27.78
C ASP A 119 3.25 2.44 26.65
N GLY A 120 3.45 1.52 25.69
CA GLY A 120 2.57 1.34 24.55
C GLY A 120 2.73 2.42 23.45
N TYR A 121 3.73 3.27 23.50
CA TYR A 121 4.07 4.18 22.40
C TYR A 121 5.02 3.54 21.42
N SER A 122 4.83 3.84 20.14
CA SER A 122 5.73 3.44 19.06
C SER A 122 6.00 4.61 18.13
N LEU A 123 7.19 4.61 17.50
CA LEU A 123 7.56 5.56 16.46
C LEU A 123 7.99 4.79 15.23
N THR A 124 7.36 5.07 14.09
CA THR A 124 7.65 4.37 12.84
C THR A 124 7.95 5.38 11.73
N PRO A 125 9.22 5.71 11.46
CA PRO A 125 9.63 6.33 10.21
C PRO A 125 9.48 5.36 9.04
N HIS A 126 9.13 5.89 7.88
CA HIS A 126 8.95 5.18 6.63
C HIS A 126 9.45 6.02 5.47
N ILE A 127 10.03 5.38 4.47
CA ILE A 127 10.32 5.94 3.15
C ILE A 127 9.98 4.92 2.09
N GLY A 128 9.26 5.34 1.06
CA GLY A 128 8.85 4.53 -0.07
C GLY A 128 9.31 5.11 -1.40
N TYR A 129 9.52 4.24 -2.39
CA TYR A 129 9.83 4.63 -3.75
C TYR A 129 8.97 3.83 -4.72
N GLN A 130 8.04 4.52 -5.41
CA GLN A 130 7.23 3.97 -6.49
C GLN A 130 7.88 4.28 -7.83
N SER A 131 8.23 3.24 -8.58
CA SER A 131 8.60 3.34 -9.99
C SER A 131 7.42 2.91 -10.86
N VAL A 132 6.93 3.79 -11.71
CA VAL A 132 5.86 3.46 -12.65
C VAL A 132 6.47 3.23 -14.03
N ALA A 133 6.42 1.98 -14.52
CA ALA A 133 6.95 1.62 -15.83
C ALA A 133 6.21 2.40 -16.93
N LYS A 134 6.96 2.89 -17.92
CA LYS A 134 6.48 3.69 -19.07
C LYS A 134 5.82 5.04 -18.71
N TRP A 135 5.71 5.39 -17.43
CA TRP A 135 5.18 6.69 -17.00
C TRP A 135 6.09 7.32 -15.93
N LYS A 136 7.15 7.96 -16.40
CA LYS A 136 8.17 8.57 -15.53
C LYS A 136 7.59 9.61 -14.58
N ASP A 137 6.58 10.36 -15.00
CA ASP A 137 5.96 11.41 -14.18
C ASP A 137 5.08 10.85 -13.06
N GLY A 138 4.66 9.59 -13.15
CA GLY A 138 3.99 8.85 -12.08
C GLY A 138 4.93 8.26 -11.03
N THR A 139 6.26 8.33 -11.25
CA THR A 139 7.27 7.85 -10.30
C THR A 139 7.48 8.87 -9.19
N TYR A 140 7.52 8.41 -7.92
CA TYR A 140 7.69 9.29 -6.76
C TYR A 140 8.36 8.58 -5.58
N THR A 141 8.82 9.38 -4.64
CA THR A 141 9.20 8.97 -3.30
C THR A 141 8.16 9.52 -2.32
N ASP A 142 7.78 8.72 -1.36
CA ASP A 142 6.95 9.14 -0.24
C ASP A 142 7.66 8.89 1.10
N TYR A 143 7.20 9.55 2.13
CA TYR A 143 7.74 9.41 3.47
C TYR A 143 6.65 9.62 4.52
N ALA A 144 6.80 8.95 5.64
CA ALA A 144 5.94 9.12 6.79
C ALA A 144 6.71 9.04 8.10
N LEU A 145 6.19 9.71 9.12
CA LEU A 145 6.60 9.54 10.50
C LEU A 145 5.34 9.33 11.32
N THR A 146 5.15 8.11 11.81
CA THR A 146 3.96 7.72 12.57
C THR A 146 4.29 7.54 14.04
N LEU A 147 3.56 8.24 14.89
CA LEU A 147 3.48 7.99 16.34
C LEU A 147 2.24 7.13 16.61
N GLY A 148 2.45 5.97 17.19
CA GLY A 148 1.40 5.05 17.61
C GLY A 148 1.23 5.03 19.13
N LYS A 149 0.03 4.71 19.60
CA LYS A 149 -0.28 4.45 21.00
C LYS A 149 -1.21 3.25 21.11
N ASP A 150 -0.77 2.21 21.79
CA ASP A 150 -1.65 1.13 22.25
C ASP A 150 -2.46 1.65 23.46
N LEU A 151 -3.78 1.62 23.34
CA LEU A 151 -4.73 2.03 24.39
C LEU A 151 -5.25 0.82 25.21
N GLY A 152 -4.78 -0.39 24.85
CA GLY A 152 -5.24 -1.64 25.46
C GLY A 152 -6.55 -2.16 24.87
N ASN A 153 -6.89 -3.41 25.24
CA ASN A 153 -8.12 -4.09 24.83
C ASN A 153 -8.35 -4.14 23.29
N GLY A 154 -7.27 -4.14 22.51
CA GLY A 154 -7.34 -4.14 21.05
C GLY A 154 -7.60 -2.77 20.42
N LEU A 155 -7.62 -1.69 21.21
CA LEU A 155 -7.77 -0.32 20.73
C LEU A 155 -6.40 0.35 20.58
N SER A 156 -6.17 1.03 19.45
CA SER A 156 -4.96 1.81 19.23
C SER A 156 -5.27 3.16 18.55
N ALA A 157 -4.45 4.16 18.84
CA ALA A 157 -4.50 5.48 18.20
C ALA A 157 -3.18 5.73 17.43
N SER A 158 -3.24 6.54 16.39
CA SER A 158 -2.05 6.95 15.65
C SER A 158 -2.15 8.39 15.14
N ALA A 159 -0.98 9.02 14.97
CA ALA A 159 -0.83 10.30 14.28
C ALA A 159 0.37 10.18 13.34
N ALA A 160 0.19 10.46 12.07
CA ALA A 160 1.22 10.35 11.04
C ALA A 160 1.39 11.67 10.28
N LEU A 161 2.62 12.15 10.19
CA LEU A 161 3.01 13.15 9.20
C LEU A 161 3.43 12.41 7.94
N ILE A 162 2.76 12.67 6.84
CA ILE A 162 3.02 12.04 5.55
C ILE A 162 3.38 13.09 4.49
N GLY A 163 4.16 12.71 3.48
CA GLY A 163 4.49 13.57 2.38
C GLY A 163 5.08 12.82 1.19
N THR A 164 5.21 13.52 0.07
CA THR A 164 5.75 12.94 -1.16
C THR A 164 6.36 14.01 -2.06
N ASN A 165 7.26 13.59 -2.95
CA ASN A 165 7.79 14.40 -4.05
C ASN A 165 7.07 14.16 -5.38
N ALA A 166 5.89 13.52 -5.35
CA ALA A 166 5.10 13.27 -6.56
C ALA A 166 4.88 14.54 -7.38
N LYS A 167 5.01 14.43 -8.70
CA LYS A 167 4.86 15.59 -9.60
C LYS A 167 3.45 16.16 -9.51
N LYS A 168 3.38 17.48 -9.36
CA LYS A 168 2.12 18.22 -9.19
C LYS A 168 1.10 17.91 -10.29
N ASP A 169 1.57 17.84 -11.54
CA ASP A 169 0.68 17.67 -12.71
C ASP A 169 0.30 16.19 -12.95
N ALA A 170 1.01 15.24 -12.34
CA ALA A 170 0.73 13.82 -12.49
C ALA A 170 -0.38 13.33 -11.57
N TYR A 171 -0.54 13.96 -10.40
CA TYR A 171 -1.48 13.56 -9.35
C TYR A 171 -2.41 14.72 -8.99
N VAL A 172 -3.26 15.10 -9.95
CA VAL A 172 -4.24 16.20 -9.82
C VAL A 172 -5.65 15.68 -10.03
N TYR A 173 -6.56 16.08 -9.16
CA TYR A 173 -7.98 15.87 -9.34
C TYR A 173 -8.74 17.19 -9.18
N LYS A 174 -9.51 17.58 -10.23
CA LYS A 174 -10.28 18.86 -10.28
C LYS A 174 -9.46 20.08 -9.84
N GLY A 175 -8.20 20.15 -10.29
CA GLY A 175 -7.30 21.25 -9.96
C GLY A 175 -6.64 21.16 -8.58
N THR A 176 -6.98 20.14 -7.77
CA THR A 176 -6.36 19.90 -6.46
C THR A 176 -5.23 18.90 -6.60
N GLN A 177 -4.05 19.27 -6.14
CA GLN A 177 -2.91 18.37 -6.08
C GLN A 177 -3.12 17.37 -4.93
N LEU A 178 -3.00 16.08 -5.24
CA LEU A 178 -3.19 15.00 -4.27
C LEU A 178 -1.90 14.65 -3.51
N GLY A 179 -0.73 14.83 -4.15
CA GLY A 179 0.59 14.57 -3.56
C GLY A 179 1.07 15.71 -2.67
N THR A 180 0.44 15.93 -1.51
CA THR A 180 0.82 16.96 -0.53
C THR A 180 1.18 16.37 0.81
N SER A 181 1.86 17.16 1.65
CA SER A 181 2.12 16.78 3.04
C SER A 181 0.86 16.96 3.88
N ASN A 182 0.54 15.96 4.70
CA ASN A 182 -0.66 15.92 5.51
C ASN A 182 -0.39 15.34 6.89
N LEU A 183 -1.23 15.71 7.86
CA LEU A 183 -1.36 15.02 9.14
C LEU A 183 -2.56 14.06 9.05
N VAL A 184 -2.31 12.79 9.30
CA VAL A 184 -3.35 11.75 9.35
C VAL A 184 -3.47 11.25 10.78
N VAL A 185 -4.68 11.21 11.30
CA VAL A 185 -4.97 10.61 12.61
C VAL A 185 -5.85 9.38 12.43
N GLY A 186 -5.60 8.34 13.22
CA GLY A 186 -6.30 7.06 13.14
C GLY A 186 -6.70 6.55 14.51
N LEU A 187 -7.81 5.84 14.56
CA LEU A 187 -8.26 5.02 15.68
C LEU A 187 -8.65 3.64 15.11
N LYS A 188 -8.16 2.58 15.72
CA LYS A 188 -8.39 1.20 15.28
C LYS A 188 -8.75 0.31 16.46
#